data_3c8753b1c33fd21a7a0112cb40513dcd
#
_entry.id   3c8753b1c33fd21a7a0112cb40513dcd
#
_cell.length_a   1.000
_cell.length_b   1.000
_cell.length_c   1.000
_cell.angle_alpha   90.00
_cell.angle_beta   90.00
_cell.angle_gamma   90.00
#
_symmetry.space_group_name_H-M   'P 1'
#
loop_
_entity.id
_entity.type
_entity.pdbx_description
1 polymer ?
#
loop_
_entity_poly.entity_id
_entity_poly.type
_entity_poly.pdbx_seq_one_letter_code
_entity_poly.pdbx_strand_id
1 'polypeptide(L)'
;RPGAQSAVKGAQPAAIVTPVPVSRTNDPSKFGRVEADGSAYVTTSAGERLIGSWQAGTPEEGLAHYGIRFEDLATEVELLEQRLSSHPEDANSIRAKAEEIKNSLPTVAAIGDLDALDARLSKIVDSSAVANERAKEEKAKRREEAVARKEALATEAEEIAENSTDWKGAGDRIRTILDEWKSVHGIERKTDDELWKRYSRARD
;
A
#
# COMPACT_ATOMS: atom_id res chain seq x y z
N ARG A 1 36.99 -14.11 26.56
CA ARG A 1 37.15 -13.96 25.11
C ARG A 1 35.86 -13.48 24.52
N PRO A 2 35.76 -12.34 23.82
CA PRO A 2 34.56 -11.87 23.20
C PRO A 2 34.31 -12.62 21.88
N GLY A 3 33.17 -13.26 21.77
CA GLY A 3 32.72 -13.87 20.54
C GLY A 3 32.33 -12.80 19.51
N ALA A 4 32.89 -12.96 18.31
CA ALA A 4 32.54 -12.10 17.19
C ALA A 4 31.06 -12.25 16.84
N GLN A 5 30.28 -11.20 17.05
CA GLN A 5 28.94 -11.10 16.51
C GLN A 5 29.03 -10.76 15.03
N SER A 6 28.72 -11.72 14.18
CA SER A 6 28.50 -11.47 12.76
C SER A 6 27.28 -10.58 12.62
N ALA A 7 27.50 -9.32 12.26
CA ALA A 7 26.43 -8.41 11.90
C ALA A 7 25.75 -8.95 10.64
N VAL A 8 24.58 -9.51 10.80
CA VAL A 8 23.68 -9.78 9.68
C VAL A 8 23.29 -8.42 9.12
N LYS A 9 23.79 -8.10 7.94
CA LYS A 9 23.42 -6.90 7.20
C LYS A 9 21.96 -7.10 6.74
N GLY A 10 21.02 -6.71 7.62
CA GLY A 10 19.60 -6.76 7.30
C GLY A 10 19.33 -5.89 6.08
N ALA A 11 18.64 -6.44 5.10
CA ALA A 11 18.15 -5.65 3.99
C ALA A 11 17.33 -4.48 4.55
N GLN A 12 17.72 -3.27 4.19
CA GLN A 12 16.95 -2.10 4.57
C GLN A 12 15.55 -2.21 3.94
N PRO A 13 14.48 -2.15 4.74
CA PRO A 13 13.15 -2.06 4.16
C PRO A 13 13.06 -0.80 3.31
N ALA A 14 12.34 -0.89 2.19
CA ALA A 14 12.07 0.26 1.35
C ALA A 14 11.50 1.40 2.19
N ALA A 15 11.87 2.63 1.82
CA ALA A 15 11.54 3.84 2.54
C ALA A 15 10.09 3.81 3.06
N ILE A 16 9.95 3.63 4.36
CA ILE A 16 8.67 3.74 5.05
C ILE A 16 8.35 5.23 5.08
N VAL A 17 7.15 5.60 4.60
CA VAL A 17 6.65 6.96 4.79
C VAL A 17 6.40 7.14 6.27
N THR A 18 7.27 7.90 6.92
CA THR A 18 7.11 8.22 8.34
C THR A 18 6.04 9.31 8.46
N PRO A 19 4.99 9.10 9.27
CA PRO A 19 4.01 10.16 9.50
C PRO A 19 4.69 11.37 10.11
N VAL A 20 4.47 12.54 9.50
CA VAL A 20 4.94 13.81 10.06
C VAL A 20 3.85 14.35 10.98
N PRO A 21 4.11 14.56 12.26
CA PRO A 21 3.11 15.12 13.17
C PRO A 21 2.55 16.43 12.63
N VAL A 22 1.23 16.58 12.63
CA VAL A 22 0.60 17.86 12.30
C VAL A 22 0.98 18.86 13.35
N SER A 23 1.77 19.83 12.97
CA SER A 23 2.12 20.93 13.85
C SER A 23 0.87 21.79 14.11
N ARG A 24 0.42 21.85 15.35
CA ARG A 24 -0.66 22.75 15.77
C ARG A 24 -0.24 24.23 15.71
N THR A 25 0.99 24.49 15.29
CA THR A 25 1.57 25.83 15.14
C THR A 25 1.51 26.32 13.69
N ASN A 26 0.54 25.84 12.89
CA ASN A 26 0.34 26.43 11.58
C ASN A 26 -0.02 27.89 11.71
N ASP A 27 0.85 28.75 11.18
CA ASP A 27 0.59 30.17 11.10
C ASP A 27 0.10 30.52 9.70
N PRO A 28 -1.23 30.64 9.49
CA PRO A 28 -1.76 30.91 8.17
C PRO A 28 -1.34 32.25 7.60
N SER A 29 -0.93 33.22 8.44
CA SER A 29 -0.46 34.53 7.99
C SER A 29 0.79 34.46 7.11
N LYS A 30 1.56 33.38 7.22
CA LYS A 30 2.75 33.12 6.37
C LYS A 30 2.39 32.67 4.95
N PHE A 31 1.18 32.17 4.77
CA PHE A 31 0.75 31.50 3.51
C PHE A 31 -0.46 32.16 2.86
N GLY A 32 -0.96 33.25 3.42
CA GLY A 32 -2.10 33.92 2.85
C GLY A 32 -2.55 35.12 3.68
N ARG A 33 -3.66 35.69 3.26
CA ARG A 33 -4.25 36.85 3.93
C ARG A 33 -5.75 36.92 3.69
N VAL A 34 -6.45 37.61 4.59
CA VAL A 34 -7.83 38.03 4.40
C VAL A 34 -7.86 39.56 4.47
N GLU A 35 -8.36 40.20 3.43
CA GLU A 35 -8.45 41.65 3.34
C GLU A 35 -9.64 42.22 4.11
N ALA A 36 -9.67 43.54 4.29
CA ALA A 36 -10.72 44.23 5.00
C ALA A 36 -12.12 44.01 4.42
N ASP A 37 -12.22 43.83 3.09
CA ASP A 37 -13.47 43.52 2.38
C ASP A 37 -13.88 42.03 2.46
N GLY A 38 -13.08 41.19 3.13
CA GLY A 38 -13.32 39.77 3.27
C GLY A 38 -12.65 38.90 2.22
N SER A 39 -12.05 39.45 1.18
CA SER A 39 -11.36 38.69 0.15
C SER A 39 -10.21 37.90 0.74
N ALA A 40 -10.22 36.58 0.57
CA ALA A 40 -9.22 35.65 1.10
C ALA A 40 -8.32 35.12 0.00
N TYR A 41 -7.01 35.09 0.26
CA TYR A 41 -5.98 34.65 -0.66
C TYR A 41 -5.04 33.65 -0.01
N VAL A 42 -4.61 32.66 -0.80
CA VAL A 42 -3.52 31.76 -0.43
C VAL A 42 -2.36 31.93 -1.39
N THR A 43 -1.15 31.88 -0.84
CA THR A 43 0.10 31.98 -1.61
C THR A 43 0.75 30.60 -1.68
N THR A 44 1.07 30.16 -2.89
CA THR A 44 1.80 28.92 -3.16
C THR A 44 2.94 29.19 -4.15
N SER A 45 3.68 28.16 -4.52
CA SER A 45 4.70 28.28 -5.59
C SER A 45 4.12 28.72 -6.92
N ALA A 46 2.83 28.46 -7.16
CA ALA A 46 2.11 28.92 -8.36
C ALA A 46 1.68 30.39 -8.29
N GLY A 47 1.91 31.07 -7.17
CA GLY A 47 1.52 32.44 -6.93
C GLY A 47 0.36 32.57 -5.94
N GLU A 48 -0.21 33.76 -5.88
CA GLU A 48 -1.34 34.08 -5.04
C GLU A 48 -2.66 33.83 -5.78
N ARG A 49 -3.64 33.23 -5.09
CA ARG A 49 -4.98 33.06 -5.66
C ARG A 49 -6.07 33.38 -4.66
N LEU A 50 -7.17 33.93 -5.18
CA LEU A 50 -8.38 34.16 -4.41
C LEU A 50 -9.06 32.80 -4.09
N ILE A 51 -9.37 32.56 -2.82
CA ILE A 51 -9.99 31.30 -2.37
C ILE A 51 -11.42 31.45 -1.88
N GLY A 52 -11.85 32.66 -1.60
CA GLY A 52 -13.19 32.93 -1.13
C GLY A 52 -13.36 34.33 -0.57
N SER A 53 -14.51 34.57 0.04
CA SER A 53 -14.86 35.80 0.73
C SER A 53 -15.37 35.50 2.13
N TRP A 54 -14.69 36.10 3.13
CA TRP A 54 -15.07 35.95 4.53
C TRP A 54 -15.91 37.15 4.96
N GLN A 55 -17.19 36.94 5.23
CA GLN A 55 -18.14 37.97 5.62
C GLN A 55 -18.74 37.76 7.03
N ALA A 56 -18.34 36.65 7.69
CA ALA A 56 -18.93 36.24 8.98
C ALA A 56 -18.25 36.89 10.22
N GLY A 57 -17.23 37.68 10.05
CA GLY A 57 -16.49 38.30 11.14
C GLY A 57 -15.30 39.13 10.66
N THR A 58 -14.31 39.29 11.55
CA THR A 58 -13.09 40.06 11.25
C THR A 58 -12.19 39.30 10.27
N PRO A 59 -11.27 40.01 9.55
CA PRO A 59 -10.25 39.35 8.73
C PRO A 59 -9.40 38.34 9.50
N GLU A 60 -9.07 38.60 10.75
CA GLU A 60 -8.31 37.67 11.62
C GLU A 60 -9.09 36.38 11.87
N GLU A 61 -10.40 36.47 12.10
CA GLU A 61 -11.28 35.28 12.24
C GLU A 61 -11.37 34.51 10.93
N GLY A 62 -11.40 35.19 9.80
CA GLY A 62 -11.37 34.55 8.47
C GLY A 62 -10.06 33.81 8.22
N LEU A 63 -8.94 34.42 8.57
CA LEU A 63 -7.63 33.80 8.45
C LEU A 63 -7.53 32.53 9.31
N ALA A 64 -8.02 32.57 10.53
CA ALA A 64 -8.08 31.41 11.42
C ALA A 64 -8.97 30.31 10.86
N HIS A 65 -10.12 30.65 10.27
CA HIS A 65 -11.04 29.71 9.65
C HIS A 65 -10.38 28.92 8.50
N TYR A 66 -9.73 29.62 7.59
CA TYR A 66 -9.03 28.98 6.47
C TYR A 66 -7.79 28.22 6.92
N GLY A 67 -7.15 28.65 7.99
CA GLY A 67 -6.06 27.93 8.66
C GLY A 67 -6.52 26.58 9.23
N ILE A 68 -7.70 26.53 9.85
CA ILE A 68 -8.29 25.28 10.36
C ILE A 68 -8.62 24.33 9.21
N ARG A 69 -9.13 24.84 8.11
CA ARG A 69 -9.38 24.00 6.92
C ARG A 69 -8.10 23.38 6.39
N PHE A 70 -7.00 24.10 6.42
CA PHE A 70 -5.70 23.55 6.08
C PHE A 70 -5.27 22.46 7.07
N GLU A 71 -5.45 22.67 8.36
CA GLU A 71 -5.13 21.67 9.39
C GLU A 71 -5.94 20.38 9.21
N ASP A 72 -7.21 20.49 8.83
CA ASP A 72 -8.05 19.33 8.52
C ASP A 72 -7.50 18.54 7.35
N LEU A 73 -7.05 19.20 6.30
CA LEU A 73 -6.38 18.54 5.15
C LEU A 73 -5.07 17.88 5.56
N ALA A 74 -4.27 18.57 6.39
CA ALA A 74 -3.01 18.01 6.87
C ALA A 74 -3.24 16.77 7.73
N THR A 75 -4.30 16.74 8.51
CA THR A 75 -4.71 15.56 9.29
C THR A 75 -5.11 14.40 8.38
N GLU A 76 -5.87 14.65 7.32
CA GLU A 76 -6.21 13.60 6.33
C GLU A 76 -4.96 13.01 5.68
N VAL A 77 -4.00 13.85 5.31
CA VAL A 77 -2.73 13.41 4.72
C VAL A 77 -1.95 12.55 5.72
N GLU A 78 -1.86 12.98 6.97
CA GLU A 78 -1.20 12.21 8.03
C GLU A 78 -1.85 10.83 8.22
N LEU A 79 -3.17 10.75 8.22
CA LEU A 79 -3.90 9.49 8.32
C LEU A 79 -3.59 8.56 7.15
N LEU A 80 -3.46 9.09 5.94
CA LEU A 80 -3.06 8.29 4.77
C LEU A 80 -1.62 7.76 4.92
N GLU A 81 -0.70 8.58 5.42
CA GLU A 81 0.68 8.16 5.69
C GLU A 81 0.73 7.03 6.72
N GLN A 82 -0.01 7.17 7.83
CA GLN A 82 -0.11 6.15 8.86
C GLN A 82 -0.72 4.85 8.32
N ARG A 83 -1.77 4.97 7.54
CA ARG A 83 -2.47 3.83 6.97
C ARG A 83 -1.58 3.07 5.97
N LEU A 84 -0.83 3.77 5.14
CA LEU A 84 0.11 3.15 4.21
C LEU A 84 1.21 2.37 4.95
N SER A 85 1.69 2.92 6.06
CA SER A 85 2.68 2.29 6.91
C SER A 85 2.16 1.02 7.60
N SER A 86 0.92 1.08 8.11
CA SER A 86 0.29 0.00 8.89
C SER A 86 -0.39 -1.06 8.01
N HIS A 87 -0.94 -0.67 6.88
CA HIS A 87 -1.74 -1.50 5.99
C HIS A 87 -1.31 -1.35 4.52
N PRO A 88 -0.10 -1.80 4.16
CA PRO A 88 0.39 -1.69 2.78
C PRO A 88 -0.47 -2.43 1.75
N GLU A 89 -1.28 -3.39 2.19
CA GLU A 89 -2.27 -4.09 1.37
C GLU A 89 -3.36 -3.16 0.81
N ASP A 90 -3.61 -2.02 1.48
CA ASP A 90 -4.57 -1.00 1.05
C ASP A 90 -3.97 0.04 0.09
N ALA A 91 -2.77 -0.20 -0.43
CA ALA A 91 -2.01 0.77 -1.22
C ALA A 91 -2.82 1.38 -2.38
N ASN A 92 -3.64 0.60 -3.08
CA ASN A 92 -4.45 1.11 -4.18
C ASN A 92 -5.49 2.14 -3.73
N SER A 93 -6.20 1.88 -2.64
CA SER A 93 -7.22 2.80 -2.12
C SER A 93 -6.57 4.05 -1.51
N ILE A 94 -5.43 3.89 -0.86
CA ILE A 94 -4.64 5.00 -0.31
C ILE A 94 -4.14 5.90 -1.43
N ARG A 95 -3.61 5.33 -2.50
CA ARG A 95 -3.16 6.06 -3.69
C ARG A 95 -4.29 6.87 -4.32
N ALA A 96 -5.44 6.25 -4.54
CA ALA A 96 -6.60 6.91 -5.12
C ALA A 96 -7.04 8.12 -4.28
N LYS A 97 -7.09 7.98 -2.96
CA LYS A 97 -7.43 9.06 -2.05
C LYS A 97 -6.38 10.18 -2.04
N ALA A 98 -5.10 9.81 -2.05
CA ALA A 98 -4.01 10.77 -2.12
C ALA A 98 -4.03 11.58 -3.43
N GLU A 99 -4.29 10.93 -4.56
CA GLU A 99 -4.45 11.61 -5.85
C GLU A 99 -5.66 12.54 -5.86
N GLU A 100 -6.78 12.13 -5.27
CA GLU A 100 -7.98 12.97 -5.13
C GLU A 100 -7.68 14.25 -4.35
N ILE A 101 -7.04 14.14 -3.19
CA ILE A 101 -6.66 15.30 -2.37
C ILE A 101 -5.67 16.17 -3.12
N LYS A 102 -4.64 15.58 -3.72
CA LYS A 102 -3.63 16.31 -4.51
C LYS A 102 -4.26 17.12 -5.62
N ASN A 103 -5.18 16.54 -6.37
CA ASN A 103 -5.87 17.21 -7.47
C ASN A 103 -6.82 18.31 -6.98
N SER A 104 -7.26 18.28 -5.73
CA SER A 104 -8.10 19.33 -5.14
C SER A 104 -7.30 20.56 -4.66
N LEU A 105 -6.00 20.42 -4.40
CA LEU A 105 -5.18 21.50 -3.82
C LEU A 105 -5.17 22.80 -4.65
N PRO A 106 -5.13 22.76 -5.99
CA PRO A 106 -5.15 24.02 -6.79
C PRO A 106 -6.41 24.87 -6.62
N THR A 107 -7.50 24.29 -6.13
CA THR A 107 -8.80 24.97 -5.97
C THR A 107 -9.33 25.00 -4.55
N VAL A 108 -8.61 24.39 -3.60
CA VAL A 108 -9.07 24.29 -2.23
C VAL A 108 -9.09 25.65 -1.51
N ALA A 109 -10.13 25.87 -0.73
CA ALA A 109 -10.28 27.08 0.07
C ALA A 109 -9.66 26.86 1.48
N ALA A 110 -8.34 26.85 1.55
CA ALA A 110 -7.55 26.70 2.76
C ALA A 110 -6.30 27.56 2.68
N ILE A 111 -5.81 28.00 3.83
CA ILE A 111 -4.59 28.80 3.94
C ILE A 111 -3.57 28.05 4.81
N GLY A 112 -2.48 27.67 4.21
CA GLY A 112 -1.37 26.98 4.82
C GLY A 112 -0.32 26.62 3.78
N ASP A 113 0.65 25.82 4.15
CA ASP A 113 1.70 25.35 3.24
C ASP A 113 1.17 24.23 2.32
N LEU A 114 0.39 24.62 1.31
CA LEU A 114 -0.18 23.69 0.34
C LEU A 114 0.91 22.98 -0.49
N ASP A 115 2.04 23.63 -0.74
CA ASP A 115 3.17 23.03 -1.44
C ASP A 115 3.75 21.85 -0.64
N ALA A 116 3.87 21.99 0.65
CA ALA A 116 4.32 20.90 1.53
C ALA A 116 3.33 19.73 1.54
N LEU A 117 2.02 19.99 1.55
CA LEU A 117 1.01 18.94 1.43
C LEU A 117 1.09 18.24 0.07
N ASP A 118 1.25 19.00 -1.01
CA ASP A 118 1.41 18.44 -2.34
C ASP A 118 2.61 17.49 -2.43
N ALA A 119 3.74 17.88 -1.86
CA ALA A 119 4.95 17.05 -1.81
C ALA A 119 4.71 15.76 -0.99
N ARG A 120 4.03 15.85 0.15
CA ARG A 120 3.68 14.69 0.98
C ARG A 120 2.74 13.74 0.24
N LEU A 121 1.74 14.28 -0.45
CA LEU A 121 0.78 13.50 -1.25
C LEU A 121 1.48 12.80 -2.42
N SER A 122 2.39 13.48 -3.12
CA SER A 122 3.19 12.87 -4.17
C SER A 122 4.02 11.70 -3.66
N LYS A 123 4.61 11.84 -2.48
CA LYS A 123 5.37 10.77 -1.82
C LYS A 123 4.48 9.57 -1.46
N ILE A 124 3.26 9.82 -0.99
CA ILE A 124 2.27 8.76 -0.71
C ILE A 124 1.93 8.02 -2.00
N VAL A 125 1.65 8.73 -3.09
CA VAL A 125 1.33 8.14 -4.40
C VAL A 125 2.48 7.26 -4.89
N ASP A 126 3.71 7.74 -4.85
CA ASP A 126 4.89 6.99 -5.29
C ASP A 126 5.15 5.75 -4.42
N SER A 127 5.07 5.89 -3.10
CA SER A 127 5.24 4.77 -2.16
C SER A 127 4.14 3.72 -2.30
N SER A 128 2.91 4.15 -2.55
CA SER A 128 1.77 3.25 -2.79
C SER A 128 1.95 2.46 -4.08
N ALA A 129 2.47 3.08 -5.14
CA ALA A 129 2.76 2.39 -6.39
C ALA A 129 3.83 1.30 -6.20
N VAL A 130 4.89 1.59 -5.46
CA VAL A 130 5.94 0.62 -5.12
C VAL A 130 5.38 -0.53 -4.29
N ALA A 131 4.57 -0.25 -3.27
CA ALA A 131 3.95 -1.27 -2.42
C ALA A 131 3.03 -2.18 -3.24
N ASN A 132 2.26 -1.63 -4.17
CA ASN A 132 1.38 -2.38 -5.06
C ASN A 132 2.16 -3.31 -6.00
N GLU A 133 3.25 -2.83 -6.61
CA GLU A 133 4.10 -3.65 -7.47
C GLU A 133 4.76 -4.81 -6.69
N ARG A 134 5.24 -4.55 -5.48
CA ARG A 134 5.78 -5.60 -4.60
C ARG A 134 4.75 -6.66 -4.26
N ALA A 135 3.53 -6.24 -3.93
CA ALA A 135 2.44 -7.17 -3.63
C ALA A 135 2.12 -8.07 -4.83
N LYS A 136 2.12 -7.51 -6.05
CA LYS A 136 1.94 -8.27 -7.29
C LYS A 136 3.07 -9.28 -7.52
N GLU A 137 4.31 -8.85 -7.34
CA GLU A 137 5.49 -9.72 -7.50
C GLU A 137 5.49 -10.87 -6.50
N GLU A 138 5.20 -10.60 -5.23
CA GLU A 138 5.08 -11.62 -4.18
C GLU A 138 3.95 -12.61 -4.46
N LYS A 139 2.82 -12.12 -4.95
CA LYS A 139 1.69 -12.97 -5.33
C LYS A 139 2.04 -13.87 -6.51
N ALA A 140 2.70 -13.31 -7.53
CA ALA A 140 3.18 -14.08 -8.68
C ALA A 140 4.17 -15.16 -8.27
N LYS A 141 5.12 -14.81 -7.39
CA LYS A 141 6.11 -15.75 -6.86
C LYS A 141 5.46 -16.88 -6.07
N ARG A 142 4.52 -16.58 -5.18
CA ARG A 142 3.77 -17.60 -4.43
C ARG A 142 2.98 -18.52 -5.36
N ARG A 143 2.43 -17.97 -6.43
CA ARG A 143 1.72 -18.77 -7.46
C ARG A 143 2.67 -19.72 -8.15
N GLU A 144 3.84 -19.25 -8.59
CA GLU A 144 4.87 -20.09 -9.20
C GLU A 144 5.34 -21.20 -8.26
N GLU A 145 5.59 -20.88 -6.99
CA GLU A 145 5.98 -21.86 -5.99
C GLU A 145 4.87 -22.90 -5.75
N ALA A 146 3.61 -22.47 -5.71
CA ALA A 146 2.47 -23.35 -5.56
C ALA A 146 2.31 -24.31 -6.75
N VAL A 147 2.45 -23.80 -7.97
CA VAL A 147 2.44 -24.62 -9.20
C VAL A 147 3.58 -25.63 -9.18
N ALA A 148 4.80 -25.19 -8.90
CA ALA A 148 5.97 -26.05 -8.82
C ALA A 148 5.80 -27.16 -7.78
N ARG A 149 5.20 -26.85 -6.61
CA ARG A 149 4.93 -27.83 -5.57
C ARG A 149 3.92 -28.88 -6.03
N LYS A 150 2.82 -28.48 -6.64
CA LYS A 150 1.82 -29.44 -7.17
C LYS A 150 2.36 -30.25 -8.34
N GLU A 151 3.18 -29.66 -9.21
CA GLU A 151 3.85 -30.41 -10.27
C GLU A 151 4.78 -31.49 -9.70
N ALA A 152 5.55 -31.16 -8.65
CA ALA A 152 6.41 -32.12 -7.99
C ALA A 152 5.61 -33.25 -7.34
N LEU A 153 4.48 -32.93 -6.70
CA LEU A 153 3.59 -33.93 -6.10
C LEU A 153 2.94 -34.84 -7.16
N ALA A 154 2.51 -34.27 -8.29
CA ALA A 154 1.95 -35.03 -9.39
C ALA A 154 3.00 -35.94 -10.03
N THR A 155 4.22 -35.48 -10.22
CA THR A 155 5.35 -36.27 -10.74
C THR A 155 5.69 -37.42 -9.80
N GLU A 156 5.72 -37.18 -8.49
CA GLU A 156 5.96 -38.21 -7.49
C GLU A 156 4.87 -39.28 -7.51
N ALA A 157 3.60 -38.88 -7.64
CA ALA A 157 2.49 -39.83 -7.75
C ALA A 157 2.58 -40.68 -9.04
N GLU A 158 2.96 -40.06 -10.17
CA GLU A 158 3.18 -40.76 -11.42
C GLU A 158 4.32 -41.80 -11.32
N GLU A 159 5.44 -41.45 -10.71
CA GLU A 159 6.58 -42.31 -10.47
C GLU A 159 6.22 -43.52 -9.57
N ILE A 160 5.44 -43.26 -8.51
CA ILE A 160 4.94 -44.33 -7.63
C ILE A 160 4.05 -45.29 -8.40
N ALA A 161 3.14 -44.78 -9.24
CA ALA A 161 2.22 -45.58 -10.03
C ALA A 161 2.94 -46.46 -11.03
N GLU A 162 4.04 -45.99 -11.64
CA GLU A 162 4.80 -46.75 -12.64
C GLU A 162 5.77 -47.77 -12.03
N ASN A 163 6.42 -47.43 -10.94
CA ASN A 163 7.59 -48.15 -10.47
C ASN A 163 7.42 -48.88 -9.13
N SER A 164 6.32 -48.67 -8.41
CA SER A 164 6.14 -49.27 -7.10
C SER A 164 5.60 -50.70 -7.17
N THR A 165 6.27 -51.61 -6.47
CA THR A 165 5.81 -52.98 -6.22
C THR A 165 5.20 -53.19 -4.83
N ASP A 166 5.39 -52.21 -3.96
CA ASP A 166 4.80 -52.20 -2.61
C ASP A 166 3.47 -51.41 -2.60
N TRP A 167 2.38 -52.12 -2.77
CA TRP A 167 1.05 -51.52 -2.84
C TRP A 167 0.63 -50.79 -1.56
N LYS A 168 1.05 -51.26 -0.38
CA LYS A 168 0.69 -50.63 0.88
C LYS A 168 1.44 -49.34 1.09
N GLY A 169 2.75 -49.34 0.92
CA GLY A 169 3.59 -48.15 1.04
C GLY A 169 3.24 -47.11 0.00
N ALA A 170 2.99 -47.55 -1.23
CA ALA A 170 2.54 -46.67 -2.32
C ALA A 170 1.20 -45.98 -2.00
N GLY A 171 0.22 -46.72 -1.49
CA GLY A 171 -1.09 -46.19 -1.11
C GLY A 171 -0.99 -45.15 0.02
N ASP A 172 -0.16 -45.40 1.02
CA ASP A 172 0.07 -44.48 2.12
C ASP A 172 0.76 -43.20 1.66
N ARG A 173 1.73 -43.32 0.75
CA ARG A 173 2.43 -42.12 0.20
C ARG A 173 1.48 -41.30 -0.67
N ILE A 174 0.65 -41.92 -1.51
CA ILE A 174 -0.35 -41.22 -2.32
C ILE A 174 -1.36 -40.46 -1.44
N ARG A 175 -1.77 -41.01 -0.33
CA ARG A 175 -2.62 -40.30 0.64
C ARG A 175 -1.93 -39.07 1.22
N THR A 176 -0.66 -39.22 1.59
CA THR A 176 0.16 -38.09 2.08
C THR A 176 0.29 -37.00 1.04
N ILE A 177 0.50 -37.37 -0.23
CA ILE A 177 0.54 -36.42 -1.36
C ILE A 177 -0.80 -35.68 -1.50
N LEU A 178 -1.92 -36.38 -1.36
CA LEU A 178 -3.24 -35.76 -1.39
C LEU A 178 -3.42 -34.72 -0.26
N ASP A 179 -2.97 -35.05 0.94
CA ASP A 179 -3.05 -34.13 2.09
C ASP A 179 -2.20 -32.86 1.84
N GLU A 180 -0.99 -33.03 1.34
CA GLU A 180 -0.15 -31.90 0.94
C GLU A 180 -0.80 -31.09 -0.19
N TRP A 181 -1.39 -31.76 -1.17
CA TRP A 181 -2.09 -31.14 -2.30
C TRP A 181 -3.19 -30.17 -1.85
N LYS A 182 -4.01 -30.61 -0.93
CA LYS A 182 -5.10 -29.81 -0.37
C LYS A 182 -4.62 -28.57 0.39
N SER A 183 -3.38 -28.58 0.88
CA SER A 183 -2.80 -27.46 1.60
C SER A 183 -2.23 -26.38 0.68
N VAL A 184 -2.05 -26.66 -0.62
CA VAL A 184 -1.45 -25.75 -1.58
C VAL A 184 -2.53 -24.92 -2.28
N HIS A 185 -2.48 -23.61 -2.11
CA HIS A 185 -3.46 -22.66 -2.63
C HIS A 185 -2.80 -21.60 -3.51
N GLY A 186 -3.60 -20.83 -4.22
CA GLY A 186 -3.15 -19.66 -4.98
C GLY A 186 -2.81 -19.95 -6.44
N ILE A 187 -3.22 -21.10 -6.96
CA ILE A 187 -3.03 -21.47 -8.37
C ILE A 187 -4.26 -21.06 -9.18
N GLU A 188 -4.04 -20.61 -10.42
CA GLU A 188 -5.11 -20.34 -11.37
C GLU A 188 -5.91 -21.63 -11.61
N ARG A 189 -7.24 -21.51 -11.64
CA ARG A 189 -8.16 -22.65 -11.73
C ARG A 189 -7.86 -23.60 -12.88
N LYS A 190 -7.59 -23.06 -14.06
CA LYS A 190 -7.28 -23.88 -15.24
C LYS A 190 -6.03 -24.75 -15.04
N THR A 191 -4.95 -24.13 -14.54
CA THR A 191 -3.70 -24.82 -14.25
C THR A 191 -3.89 -25.86 -13.12
N ASP A 192 -4.63 -25.50 -12.09
CA ASP A 192 -4.93 -26.39 -10.98
C ASP A 192 -5.74 -27.62 -11.41
N ASP A 193 -6.74 -27.44 -12.28
CA ASP A 193 -7.54 -28.53 -12.84
C ASP A 193 -6.68 -29.47 -13.69
N GLU A 194 -5.75 -28.95 -14.48
CA GLU A 194 -4.82 -29.76 -15.29
C GLU A 194 -3.89 -30.59 -14.40
N LEU A 195 -3.35 -30.03 -13.35
CA LEU A 195 -2.51 -30.71 -12.38
C LEU A 195 -3.29 -31.78 -11.61
N TRP A 196 -4.54 -31.47 -11.24
CA TRP A 196 -5.42 -32.44 -10.60
C TRP A 196 -5.70 -33.66 -11.49
N LYS A 197 -5.89 -33.45 -12.78
CA LYS A 197 -6.07 -34.55 -13.74
C LYS A 197 -4.85 -35.47 -13.78
N ARG A 198 -3.65 -34.91 -13.77
CA ARG A 198 -2.41 -35.70 -13.74
C ARG A 198 -2.34 -36.55 -12.47
N TYR A 199 -2.58 -35.94 -11.32
CA TYR A 199 -2.59 -36.65 -10.03
C TYR A 199 -3.66 -37.75 -10.00
N SER A 200 -4.88 -37.45 -10.43
CA SER A 200 -5.99 -38.40 -10.43
C SER A 200 -5.71 -39.63 -11.30
N ARG A 201 -5.09 -39.45 -12.45
CA ARG A 201 -4.67 -40.58 -13.33
C ARG A 201 -3.64 -41.46 -12.65
N ALA A 202 -2.70 -40.86 -11.94
CA ALA A 202 -1.66 -41.62 -11.25
C ALA A 202 -2.23 -42.40 -10.05
N ARG A 203 -3.24 -41.82 -9.36
CA ARG A 203 -3.93 -42.48 -8.25
C ARG A 203 -4.77 -43.67 -8.66
N ASP A 204 -5.46 -43.58 -9.80
CA ASP A 204 -6.31 -44.62 -10.34
C ASP A 204 -5.46 -45.72 -11.00
#